data_5b0fd18823e3fceb74386e9dbc8b63d8
#
_entry.id   5b0fd18823e3fceb74386e9dbc8b63d8
#
_cell.length_a   1.000
_cell.length_b   1.000
_cell.length_c   1.000
_cell.angle_alpha   90.00
_cell.angle_beta   90.00
_cell.angle_gamma   90.00
#
_symmetry.space_group_name_H-M   'P 1'
#
loop_
_entity.id
_entity.type
_entity.pdbx_description
1 polymer ?
#
loop_
_entity_poly.entity_id
_entity_poly.type
_entity_poly.pdbx_seq_one_letter_code
_entity_poly.pdbx_strand_id
1 'polypeptide(L)'
;MKKFILIALLVSFSISSFAQRNSRANDDWYLSIGVNAINSLGTRSPFNSPSDWAFDLPISAAAEYNWSDTFAIEQSVTFNGFTEDTEIDGTELSKDYTYISFDTNVKYYFGQFIFPNLDWLEIHANAGVGFFHIDETNISANLGGGVLFWLNANRTFGLRLQTTGKFAFNHPESGFDNNHFQHHLQVVFKL
;
A
#
# COMPACT_ATOMS: atom_id res chain seq x y z
N MET A 1 -25.31 1.48 -5.25
CA MET A 1 -24.36 1.22 -4.14
C MET A 1 -24.44 -0.21 -3.60
N LYS A 2 -25.58 -0.74 -3.12
CA LYS A 2 -25.69 -2.11 -2.57
C LYS A 2 -25.23 -3.23 -3.53
N LYS A 3 -25.41 -3.07 -4.85
CA LYS A 3 -25.02 -4.06 -5.87
C LYS A 3 -23.49 -4.16 -6.05
N PHE A 4 -22.76 -3.05 -5.90
CA PHE A 4 -21.29 -3.04 -6.00
C PHE A 4 -20.61 -3.69 -4.80
N ILE A 5 -21.18 -3.52 -3.60
CA ILE A 5 -20.68 -4.19 -2.38
C ILE A 5 -20.86 -5.70 -2.51
N LEU A 6 -21.97 -6.16 -3.08
CA LEU A 6 -22.23 -7.58 -3.31
C LEU A 6 -21.26 -8.19 -4.33
N ILE A 7 -20.93 -7.46 -5.38
CA ILE A 7 -19.95 -7.89 -6.41
C ILE A 7 -18.55 -7.95 -5.80
N ALA A 8 -18.14 -6.95 -5.01
CA ALA A 8 -16.85 -6.94 -4.32
C ALA A 8 -16.73 -8.11 -3.32
N LEU A 9 -17.81 -8.41 -2.58
CA LEU A 9 -17.88 -9.57 -1.69
C LEU A 9 -17.83 -10.89 -2.44
N LEU A 10 -18.52 -11.02 -3.57
CA LEU A 10 -18.50 -12.22 -4.42
C LEU A 10 -17.12 -12.45 -5.06
N VAL A 11 -16.44 -11.41 -5.48
CA VAL A 11 -15.06 -11.49 -6.01
C VAL A 11 -14.09 -11.92 -4.91
N SER A 12 -14.24 -11.42 -3.68
CA SER A 12 -13.39 -11.85 -2.56
C SER A 12 -13.60 -13.32 -2.16
N PHE A 13 -14.82 -13.85 -2.30
CA PHE A 13 -15.11 -15.28 -2.04
C PHE A 13 -14.67 -16.22 -3.19
N SER A 14 -14.63 -15.75 -4.43
CA SER A 14 -14.21 -16.58 -5.56
C SER A 14 -12.70 -16.85 -5.60
N ILE A 15 -11.90 -16.03 -4.95
CA ILE A 15 -10.44 -16.23 -4.83
C ILE A 15 -10.12 -17.45 -3.96
N SER A 16 -10.95 -17.77 -2.98
CA SER A 16 -10.76 -18.92 -2.09
C SER A 16 -10.90 -20.29 -2.80
N SER A 17 -11.52 -20.34 -3.97
CA SER A 17 -11.79 -21.59 -4.69
C SER A 17 -10.62 -22.09 -5.56
N PHE A 18 -9.59 -21.28 -5.78
CA PHE A 18 -8.39 -21.68 -6.53
C PHE A 18 -7.29 -22.31 -5.67
N ALA A 19 -7.46 -22.35 -4.34
CA ALA A 19 -6.46 -22.81 -3.38
C ALA A 19 -6.32 -24.34 -3.26
N GLN A 20 -6.99 -25.14 -4.09
CA GLN A 20 -6.88 -26.61 -4.06
C GLN A 20 -6.12 -27.18 -5.26
N ARG A 21 -5.00 -26.60 -5.63
CA ARG A 21 -4.12 -27.26 -6.58
C ARG A 21 -2.79 -27.60 -5.91
N ASN A 22 -2.61 -28.89 -5.67
CA ASN A 22 -1.37 -29.52 -5.24
C ASN A 22 -0.17 -29.02 -6.07
N SER A 23 0.51 -28.01 -5.59
CA SER A 23 1.87 -27.70 -6.04
C SER A 23 2.68 -27.34 -4.82
N ARG A 24 3.92 -27.81 -4.78
CA ARG A 24 4.97 -27.42 -3.82
C ARG A 24 5.43 -25.96 -4.05
N ALA A 25 4.53 -25.08 -4.42
CA ALA A 25 4.78 -23.63 -4.37
C ALA A 25 4.68 -23.23 -2.89
N ASN A 26 5.64 -22.49 -2.43
CA ASN A 26 5.64 -21.93 -1.10
C ASN A 26 4.44 -20.98 -0.97
N ASP A 27 3.31 -21.50 -0.50
CA ASP A 27 2.13 -20.72 -0.14
C ASP A 27 2.46 -19.99 1.18
N ASP A 28 3.25 -18.93 1.09
CA ASP A 28 3.68 -18.17 2.24
C ASP A 28 2.75 -16.98 2.47
N TRP A 29 2.36 -16.80 3.73
CA TRP A 29 1.66 -15.61 4.17
C TRP A 29 2.62 -14.66 4.89
N TYR A 30 2.57 -13.38 4.51
CA TYR A 30 3.26 -12.32 5.24
C TYR A 30 2.23 -11.42 5.90
N LEU A 31 2.46 -11.10 7.17
CA LEU A 31 1.76 -10.04 7.87
C LEU A 31 2.71 -8.88 8.09
N SER A 32 2.24 -7.67 7.88
CA SER A 32 3.04 -6.48 8.14
C SER A 32 2.24 -5.44 8.92
N ILE A 33 2.95 -4.73 9.79
CA ILE A 33 2.45 -3.59 10.54
C ILE A 33 3.54 -2.53 10.59
N GLY A 34 3.17 -1.27 10.54
CA GLY A 34 4.14 -0.19 10.58
C GLY A 34 3.54 1.18 10.57
N VAL A 35 4.42 2.13 10.32
CA VAL A 35 4.07 3.54 10.18
C VAL A 35 4.03 3.94 8.71
N ASN A 36 3.34 5.02 8.44
CA ASN A 36 3.23 5.57 7.09
C ASN A 36 3.36 7.09 7.09
N ALA A 37 3.59 7.64 5.91
CA ALA A 37 3.54 9.06 5.64
C ALA A 37 2.81 9.27 4.32
N ILE A 38 1.98 10.30 4.26
CA ILE A 38 1.25 10.66 3.04
C ILE A 38 1.72 12.05 2.65
N ASN A 39 2.22 12.19 1.41
CA ASN A 39 2.67 13.49 0.97
C ASN A 39 1.49 14.45 0.73
N SER A 40 1.80 15.75 0.70
CA SER A 40 0.84 16.84 0.53
C SER A 40 0.34 16.91 -0.91
N LEU A 41 -0.33 15.89 -1.39
CA LEU A 41 -1.02 15.86 -2.67
C LEU A 41 -0.27 16.47 -3.87
N GLY A 42 -0.37 15.83 -4.97
CA GLY A 42 0.35 16.16 -6.17
C GLY A 42 1.40 15.11 -6.50
N THR A 43 1.39 14.64 -7.71
CA THR A 43 2.25 13.56 -8.18
C THR A 43 3.56 14.03 -8.79
N ARG A 44 3.89 15.32 -8.64
CA ARG A 44 5.11 15.88 -9.26
C ARG A 44 6.40 15.30 -8.69
N SER A 45 6.39 14.99 -7.41
CA SER A 45 7.54 14.38 -6.74
C SER A 45 7.09 13.61 -5.50
N PRO A 46 7.52 12.36 -5.32
CA PRO A 46 7.17 11.58 -4.14
C PRO A 46 7.80 12.11 -2.85
N PHE A 47 8.78 13.01 -2.94
CA PHE A 47 9.53 13.52 -1.79
C PHE A 47 9.47 15.05 -1.66
N ASN A 48 8.47 15.67 -2.30
CA ASN A 48 8.29 17.12 -2.20
C ASN A 48 7.68 17.51 -0.85
N SER A 49 8.10 18.66 -0.32
CA SER A 49 7.55 19.31 0.89
C SER A 49 7.28 18.35 2.07
N PRO A 50 8.31 17.68 2.64
CA PRO A 50 8.09 16.73 3.75
C PRO A 50 7.49 17.37 5.01
N SER A 51 7.56 18.71 5.16
CA SER A 51 6.93 19.45 6.24
C SER A 51 5.40 19.39 6.22
N ASP A 52 4.82 19.17 5.03
CA ASP A 52 3.39 19.20 4.79
C ASP A 52 2.78 17.79 4.71
N TRP A 53 3.58 16.77 5.01
CA TRP A 53 3.12 15.39 4.99
C TRP A 53 2.26 15.06 6.20
N ALA A 54 1.26 14.20 5.99
CA ALA A 54 0.41 13.71 7.05
C ALA A 54 1.16 12.73 7.97
N PHE A 55 1.06 12.97 9.29
CA PHE A 55 1.67 12.18 10.34
C PHE A 55 0.83 12.07 11.63
N ASP A 56 -0.44 12.45 11.62
CA ASP A 56 -1.21 12.52 12.86
C ASP A 56 -1.51 11.15 13.46
N LEU A 57 -1.93 10.16 12.66
CA LEU A 57 -2.13 8.77 13.09
C LEU A 57 -1.51 7.80 12.08
N PRO A 58 -0.18 7.73 11.96
CA PRO A 58 0.50 7.09 10.85
C PRO A 58 0.59 5.55 11.01
N ILE A 59 -0.53 4.85 11.04
CA ILE A 59 -0.59 3.39 11.24
C ILE A 59 -0.96 2.70 9.93
N SER A 60 -0.26 1.61 9.60
CA SER A 60 -0.59 0.74 8.47
C SER A 60 -0.45 -0.73 8.84
N ALA A 61 -1.29 -1.57 8.24
CA ALA A 61 -1.21 -3.02 8.33
C ALA A 61 -1.50 -3.65 6.98
N ALA A 62 -0.87 -4.79 6.69
CA ALA A 62 -1.16 -5.53 5.47
C ALA A 62 -1.02 -7.05 5.67
N ALA A 63 -1.79 -7.80 4.88
CA ALA A 63 -1.66 -9.22 4.70
C ALA A 63 -1.29 -9.50 3.23
N GLU A 64 -0.28 -10.31 3.00
CA GLU A 64 0.23 -10.64 1.69
C GLU A 64 0.29 -12.15 1.53
N TYR A 65 -0.22 -12.64 0.41
CA TYR A 65 -0.17 -14.04 0.02
C TYR A 65 0.74 -14.21 -1.20
N ASN A 66 1.81 -14.96 -1.02
CA ASN A 66 2.77 -15.28 -2.05
C ASN A 66 2.35 -16.60 -2.73
N TRP A 67 1.85 -16.55 -3.97
CA TRP A 67 1.48 -17.75 -4.72
C TRP A 67 2.61 -18.29 -5.59
N SER A 68 3.73 -17.56 -5.64
CA SER A 68 4.96 -17.98 -6.30
C SER A 68 6.16 -17.26 -5.72
N ASP A 69 7.37 -17.65 -6.08
CA ASP A 69 8.61 -17.00 -5.67
C ASP A 69 8.72 -15.54 -6.15
N THR A 70 7.91 -15.14 -7.14
CA THR A 70 8.00 -13.82 -7.77
C THR A 70 6.72 -13.01 -7.67
N PHE A 71 5.58 -13.61 -7.38
CA PHE A 71 4.30 -12.91 -7.35
C PHE A 71 3.56 -13.09 -6.03
N ALA A 72 3.00 -11.99 -5.57
CA ALA A 72 2.13 -11.96 -4.40
C ALA A 72 0.93 -11.03 -4.63
N ILE A 73 -0.11 -11.21 -3.82
CA ILE A 73 -1.20 -10.26 -3.66
C ILE A 73 -1.17 -9.71 -2.24
N GLU A 74 -1.24 -8.41 -2.11
CA GLU A 74 -1.30 -7.72 -0.82
C GLU A 74 -2.64 -7.03 -0.66
N GLN A 75 -3.19 -7.17 0.54
CA GLN A 75 -4.33 -6.40 1.02
C GLN A 75 -3.84 -5.53 2.16
N SER A 76 -3.98 -4.21 2.04
CA SER A 76 -3.49 -3.27 3.05
C SER A 76 -4.55 -2.28 3.49
N VAL A 77 -4.41 -1.81 4.72
CA VAL A 77 -5.15 -0.70 5.31
C VAL A 77 -4.17 0.33 5.85
N THR A 78 -4.47 1.60 5.60
CA THR A 78 -3.65 2.72 6.07
C THR A 78 -4.54 3.74 6.77
N PHE A 79 -4.11 4.17 7.95
CA PHE A 79 -4.69 5.28 8.70
C PHE A 79 -3.66 6.38 8.83
N ASN A 80 -4.09 7.61 8.72
CA ASN A 80 -3.28 8.80 8.95
C ASN A 80 -4.19 10.01 9.20
N GLY A 81 -3.64 11.23 9.32
CA GLY A 81 -4.37 12.46 9.45
C GLY A 81 -3.54 13.66 8.99
N PHE A 82 -4.24 14.63 8.45
CA PHE A 82 -3.71 15.96 8.17
C PHE A 82 -4.24 16.91 9.23
N THR A 83 -3.35 17.67 9.87
CA THR A 83 -3.71 18.65 10.89
C THR A 83 -4.09 19.99 10.28
N GLU A 84 -4.89 20.78 10.99
CA GLU A 84 -5.14 22.18 10.68
C GLU A 84 -3.82 22.94 10.42
N ASP A 85 -3.83 23.93 9.59
CA ASP A 85 -2.68 24.71 9.10
C ASP A 85 -1.71 23.95 8.18
N THR A 86 -1.94 22.67 7.88
CA THR A 86 -1.17 21.94 6.86
C THR A 86 -1.61 22.39 5.46
N GLU A 87 -0.65 22.62 4.57
CA GLU A 87 -0.94 22.93 3.17
C GLU A 87 -1.14 21.64 2.36
N ILE A 88 -2.32 21.48 1.77
CA ILE A 88 -2.63 20.39 0.86
C ILE A 88 -2.98 20.96 -0.51
N ASP A 89 -2.27 20.55 -1.56
CA ASP A 89 -2.48 20.96 -2.95
C ASP A 89 -2.61 22.48 -3.13
N GLY A 90 -1.76 23.23 -2.40
CA GLY A 90 -1.71 24.68 -2.42
C GLY A 90 -2.81 25.39 -1.63
N THR A 91 -3.54 24.66 -0.78
CA THR A 91 -4.58 25.20 0.09
C THR A 91 -4.31 24.83 1.54
N GLU A 92 -4.31 25.81 2.42
CA GLU A 92 -4.18 25.62 3.87
C GLU A 92 -5.46 25.03 4.44
N LEU A 93 -5.34 23.99 5.26
CA LEU A 93 -6.47 23.31 5.87
C LEU A 93 -7.03 24.15 7.03
N SER A 94 -8.36 24.30 7.05
CA SER A 94 -9.09 25.01 8.11
C SER A 94 -9.53 24.11 9.26
N LYS A 95 -9.24 22.82 9.22
CA LYS A 95 -9.56 21.81 10.25
C LYS A 95 -8.76 20.54 10.01
N ASP A 96 -8.71 19.68 11.00
CA ASP A 96 -8.12 18.34 10.87
C ASP A 96 -8.93 17.44 9.94
N TYR A 97 -8.22 16.63 9.15
CA TYR A 97 -8.81 15.61 8.28
C TYR A 97 -8.23 14.23 8.58
N THR A 98 -9.10 13.24 8.73
CA THR A 98 -8.68 11.83 8.86
C THR A 98 -8.47 11.22 7.48
N TYR A 99 -7.36 10.54 7.31
CA TYR A 99 -7.06 9.74 6.13
C TYR A 99 -7.28 8.26 6.42
N ILE A 100 -7.99 7.58 5.55
CA ILE A 100 -8.08 6.11 5.53
C ILE A 100 -7.97 5.61 4.10
N SER A 101 -7.19 4.53 3.88
CA SER A 101 -7.19 3.82 2.60
C SER A 101 -7.25 2.32 2.79
N PHE A 102 -7.79 1.66 1.76
CA PHE A 102 -7.84 0.22 1.64
C PHE A 102 -7.42 -0.18 0.22
N ASP A 103 -6.38 -1.00 0.11
CA ASP A 103 -5.70 -1.23 -1.15
C ASP A 103 -5.51 -2.73 -1.41
N THR A 104 -5.69 -3.12 -2.67
CA THR A 104 -5.36 -4.44 -3.19
C THR A 104 -4.30 -4.29 -4.27
N ASN A 105 -3.10 -4.82 -4.02
CA ASN A 105 -1.98 -4.70 -4.93
C ASN A 105 -1.43 -6.09 -5.30
N VAL A 106 -1.10 -6.27 -6.55
CA VAL A 106 -0.24 -7.39 -7.00
C VAL A 106 1.20 -6.90 -6.91
N LYS A 107 2.06 -7.72 -6.33
CA LYS A 107 3.50 -7.47 -6.23
C LYS A 107 4.26 -8.42 -7.13
N TYR A 108 5.32 -7.89 -7.74
CA TYR A 108 6.30 -8.63 -8.51
C TYR A 108 7.67 -8.48 -7.87
N TYR A 109 8.18 -9.55 -7.29
CA TYR A 109 9.49 -9.63 -6.67
C TYR A 109 10.54 -9.98 -7.71
N PHE A 110 11.50 -9.07 -7.92
CA PHE A 110 12.52 -9.22 -8.95
C PHE A 110 13.95 -9.02 -8.42
N GLY A 111 14.12 -8.80 -7.12
CA GLY A 111 15.42 -8.57 -6.49
C GLY A 111 16.42 -9.68 -6.77
N GLN A 112 15.99 -10.93 -6.78
CA GLN A 112 16.82 -12.10 -7.08
C GLN A 112 17.44 -12.09 -8.49
N PHE A 113 16.80 -11.43 -9.49
CA PHE A 113 17.33 -11.32 -10.85
C PHE A 113 18.46 -10.29 -10.96
N ILE A 114 18.45 -9.29 -10.04
CA ILE A 114 19.46 -8.23 -10.01
C ILE A 114 20.57 -8.60 -9.05
N PHE A 115 20.23 -9.18 -7.90
CA PHE A 115 21.13 -9.49 -6.80
C PHE A 115 21.00 -10.95 -6.36
N PRO A 116 21.40 -11.94 -7.20
CA PRO A 116 21.15 -13.36 -6.94
C PRO A 116 21.85 -13.92 -5.68
N ASN A 117 22.82 -13.21 -5.13
CA ASN A 117 23.59 -13.62 -3.96
C ASN A 117 23.20 -12.86 -2.66
N LEU A 118 22.16 -12.01 -2.73
CA LEU A 118 21.70 -11.23 -1.57
C LEU A 118 20.38 -11.79 -1.04
N ASP A 119 20.45 -12.89 -0.34
CA ASP A 119 19.29 -13.58 0.22
C ASP A 119 18.49 -12.77 1.25
N TRP A 120 19.09 -11.74 1.81
CA TRP A 120 18.49 -10.86 2.82
C TRP A 120 17.74 -9.66 2.22
N LEU A 121 17.85 -9.45 0.89
CA LEU A 121 17.27 -8.31 0.18
C LEU A 121 16.27 -8.78 -0.88
N GLU A 122 15.03 -8.31 -0.79
CA GLU A 122 14.03 -8.45 -1.83
C GLU A 122 13.60 -7.08 -2.34
N ILE A 123 13.47 -6.95 -3.66
CA ILE A 123 12.99 -5.74 -4.33
C ILE A 123 11.73 -6.11 -5.08
N HIS A 124 10.70 -5.28 -4.96
CA HIS A 124 9.44 -5.50 -5.65
C HIS A 124 8.89 -4.23 -6.29
N ALA A 125 8.13 -4.42 -7.36
CA ALA A 125 7.17 -3.46 -7.88
C ALA A 125 5.76 -3.90 -7.49
N ASN A 126 4.84 -2.96 -7.33
CA ASN A 126 3.45 -3.25 -7.08
C ASN A 126 2.54 -2.41 -7.98
N ALA A 127 1.42 -3.00 -8.37
CA ALA A 127 0.34 -2.34 -9.09
C ALA A 127 -1.00 -2.87 -8.59
N GLY A 128 -2.00 -2.00 -8.52
CA GLY A 128 -3.30 -2.40 -8.01
C GLY A 128 -4.34 -1.31 -8.04
N VAL A 129 -5.35 -1.52 -7.22
CA VAL A 129 -6.47 -0.59 -7.05
C VAL A 129 -6.77 -0.44 -5.56
N GLY A 130 -7.34 0.68 -5.21
CA GLY A 130 -7.77 0.93 -3.84
C GLY A 130 -8.79 2.03 -3.78
N PHE A 131 -9.25 2.30 -2.58
CA PHE A 131 -9.99 3.52 -2.29
C PHE A 131 -9.32 4.24 -1.13
N PHE A 132 -9.51 5.54 -1.07
CA PHE A 132 -9.08 6.38 0.02
C PHE A 132 -10.10 7.47 0.31
N HIS A 133 -10.05 8.00 1.51
CA HIS A 133 -10.95 9.02 2.01
C HIS A 133 -10.16 10.04 2.82
N ILE A 134 -10.39 11.31 2.53
CA ILE A 134 -9.97 12.47 3.34
C ILE A 134 -11.21 13.27 3.70
N ASP A 135 -11.87 13.88 2.72
CA ASP A 135 -13.15 14.59 2.84
C ASP A 135 -14.25 13.82 2.06
N GLU A 136 -13.89 13.29 0.90
CA GLU A 136 -14.72 12.41 0.09
C GLU A 136 -14.00 11.08 -0.15
N THR A 137 -14.73 10.07 -0.67
CA THR A 137 -14.15 8.77 -1.00
C THR A 137 -13.84 8.68 -2.48
N ASN A 138 -12.58 8.42 -2.81
CA ASN A 138 -12.12 8.20 -4.16
C ASN A 138 -11.61 6.77 -4.37
N ILE A 139 -11.74 6.30 -5.62
CA ILE A 139 -11.09 5.08 -6.10
C ILE A 139 -9.78 5.49 -6.77
N SER A 140 -8.73 4.73 -6.56
CA SER A 140 -7.42 4.98 -7.16
C SER A 140 -6.88 3.76 -7.90
N ALA A 141 -6.12 4.02 -8.96
CA ALA A 141 -5.11 3.09 -9.45
C ALA A 141 -3.83 3.30 -8.63
N ASN A 142 -3.19 2.21 -8.25
CA ASN A 142 -2.00 2.22 -7.43
C ASN A 142 -0.80 1.72 -8.24
N LEU A 143 0.33 2.40 -8.14
CA LEU A 143 1.59 1.96 -8.74
C LEU A 143 2.74 2.32 -7.80
N GLY A 144 3.64 1.39 -7.57
CA GLY A 144 4.73 1.63 -6.63
C GLY A 144 5.78 0.53 -6.60
N GLY A 145 6.53 0.52 -5.53
CA GLY A 145 7.54 -0.49 -5.28
C GLY A 145 8.19 -0.32 -3.92
N GLY A 146 9.07 -1.24 -3.60
CA GLY A 146 9.74 -1.21 -2.31
C GLY A 146 10.87 -2.21 -2.20
N VAL A 147 11.46 -2.19 -1.03
CA VAL A 147 12.52 -3.11 -0.62
C VAL A 147 12.14 -3.76 0.70
N LEU A 148 12.43 -5.05 0.82
CA LEU A 148 12.27 -5.83 2.04
C LEU A 148 13.64 -6.37 2.45
N PHE A 149 14.05 -6.04 3.66
CA PHE A 149 15.27 -6.49 4.30
C PHE A 149 14.94 -7.58 5.31
N TRP A 150 15.32 -8.82 5.04
CA TRP A 150 15.22 -9.91 6.01
C TRP A 150 16.28 -9.73 7.10
N LEU A 151 15.84 -9.67 8.36
CA LEU A 151 16.70 -9.40 9.50
C LEU A 151 17.21 -10.68 10.18
N ASN A 152 16.71 -11.83 9.74
CA ASN A 152 17.16 -13.13 10.23
C ASN A 152 17.41 -14.12 9.07
N ALA A 153 18.28 -15.12 9.32
CA ALA A 153 18.67 -16.11 8.32
C ALA A 153 17.50 -16.97 7.83
N ASN A 154 16.47 -17.17 8.64
CA ASN A 154 15.29 -17.96 8.28
C ASN A 154 14.25 -17.16 7.47
N ARG A 155 14.49 -15.86 7.21
CA ARG A 155 13.58 -14.96 6.51
C ARG A 155 12.15 -15.00 7.07
N THR A 156 12.02 -14.98 8.41
CA THR A 156 10.71 -14.96 9.07
C THR A 156 10.37 -13.59 9.63
N PHE A 157 11.36 -12.68 9.69
CA PHE A 157 11.23 -11.33 10.22
C PHE A 157 12.02 -10.35 9.36
N GLY A 158 11.38 -9.28 8.92
CA GLY A 158 11.99 -8.30 8.02
C GLY A 158 11.49 -6.87 8.24
N LEU A 159 12.15 -5.95 7.57
CA LEU A 159 11.80 -4.54 7.51
C LEU A 159 11.54 -4.15 6.07
N ARG A 160 10.36 -3.59 5.78
CA ARG A 160 9.93 -3.16 4.45
C ARG A 160 9.87 -1.64 4.38
N LEU A 161 10.46 -1.09 3.33
CA LEU A 161 10.23 0.26 2.85
C LEU A 161 9.46 0.18 1.54
N GLN A 162 8.31 0.84 1.46
CA GLN A 162 7.45 0.81 0.28
C GLN A 162 6.93 2.21 -0.01
N THR A 163 6.89 2.58 -1.28
CA THR A 163 6.24 3.80 -1.76
C THR A 163 5.21 3.41 -2.82
N THR A 164 3.99 3.92 -2.67
CA THR A 164 2.90 3.70 -3.61
C THR A 164 2.30 5.03 -4.00
N GLY A 165 2.32 5.34 -5.30
CA GLY A 165 1.56 6.44 -5.89
C GLY A 165 0.11 6.01 -6.08
N LYS A 166 -0.82 6.83 -5.61
CA LYS A 166 -2.27 6.67 -5.78
C LYS A 166 -2.78 7.69 -6.78
N PHE A 167 -3.36 7.22 -7.85
CA PHE A 167 -3.91 8.02 -8.95
C PHE A 167 -5.43 7.97 -8.86
N ALA A 168 -6.03 9.03 -8.32
CA ALA A 168 -7.47 9.15 -8.12
C ALA A 168 -8.20 9.25 -9.46
N PHE A 169 -9.23 8.44 -9.66
CA PHE A 169 -10.00 8.47 -10.92
C PHE A 169 -10.86 9.72 -11.07
N ASN A 170 -11.21 10.35 -9.96
CA ASN A 170 -12.05 11.56 -9.94
C ASN A 170 -11.30 12.82 -9.49
N HIS A 171 -9.97 12.85 -9.63
CA HIS A 171 -9.12 13.92 -9.11
C HIS A 171 -9.51 15.36 -9.55
N PRO A 172 -10.09 15.63 -10.73
CA PRO A 172 -10.45 17.00 -11.11
C PRO A 172 -11.58 17.61 -10.27
N GLU A 173 -12.39 16.76 -9.63
CA GLU A 173 -13.62 17.17 -8.91
C GLU A 173 -13.50 16.93 -7.39
N SER A 174 -12.44 16.28 -6.94
CA SER A 174 -12.34 15.74 -5.59
C SER A 174 -11.69 16.66 -4.56
N GLY A 175 -11.34 17.90 -4.91
CA GLY A 175 -10.71 18.81 -3.96
C GLY A 175 -9.43 18.22 -3.34
N PHE A 176 -9.45 17.93 -2.04
CA PHE A 176 -8.31 17.34 -1.31
C PHE A 176 -8.10 15.84 -1.60
N ASP A 177 -9.10 15.13 -2.09
CA ASP A 177 -9.03 13.70 -2.40
C ASP A 177 -8.38 13.46 -3.77
N ASN A 178 -7.12 13.83 -3.90
CA ASN A 178 -6.38 13.89 -5.15
C ASN A 178 -5.23 12.85 -5.21
N ASN A 179 -4.46 12.89 -6.30
CA ASN A 179 -3.29 12.05 -6.48
C ASN A 179 -2.25 12.32 -5.38
N HIS A 180 -1.68 11.27 -4.81
CA HIS A 180 -0.69 11.38 -3.74
C HIS A 180 0.21 10.16 -3.66
N PHE A 181 1.27 10.27 -2.84
CA PHE A 181 2.12 9.14 -2.50
C PHE A 181 1.92 8.73 -1.05
N GLN A 182 1.90 7.41 -0.85
CA GLN A 182 2.00 6.79 0.48
C GLN A 182 3.38 6.17 0.63
N HIS A 183 4.06 6.49 1.72
CA HIS A 183 5.34 5.90 2.11
C HIS A 183 5.13 5.05 3.35
N HIS A 184 5.60 3.82 3.33
CA HIS A 184 5.43 2.88 4.42
C HIS A 184 6.78 2.38 4.93
N LEU A 185 6.92 2.33 6.25
CA LEU A 185 7.96 1.61 6.96
C LEU A 185 7.28 0.55 7.82
N GLN A 186 7.46 -0.72 7.47
CA GLN A 186 6.72 -1.83 8.08
C GLN A 186 7.66 -2.92 8.55
N VAL A 187 7.32 -3.51 9.69
CA VAL A 187 7.85 -4.81 10.12
C VAL A 187 7.03 -5.90 9.46
N VAL A 188 7.69 -6.90 8.90
CA VAL A 188 7.10 -8.01 8.16
C VAL A 188 7.37 -9.31 8.90
N PHE A 189 6.34 -10.12 9.08
CA PHE A 189 6.40 -11.45 9.65
C PHE A 189 5.93 -12.46 8.59
N LYS A 190 6.77 -13.45 8.32
CA LYS A 190 6.40 -14.63 7.54
C LYS A 190 5.76 -15.66 8.47
N LEU A 191 4.58 -16.16 8.09
CA LEU A 191 3.80 -17.15 8.85
C LEU A 191 4.11 -18.58 8.40
#